data_306ab5cb174712348da5cde54a7d9a6d
#
_entry.id   306ab5cb174712348da5cde54a7d9a6d
#
_cell.length_a   1.000
_cell.length_b   1.000
_cell.length_c   1.000
_cell.angle_alpha   90.00
_cell.angle_beta   90.00
_cell.angle_gamma   90.00
#
_symmetry.space_group_name_H-M   'P 1'
#
loop_
_entity.id
_entity.type
_entity.pdbx_description
1 polymer ?
#
loop_
_entity_poly.entity_id
_entity_poly.type
_entity_poly.pdbx_seq_one_letter_code
_entity_poly.pdbx_strand_id
1 'polypeptide(L)'
;MPRSAETPRASQQREEKPMRLFTHISFLATLLAILACAIMALVAIFVFDCPSTLLLTIIPAGCVCYFLSLLIAHFISRPLTELVRKVQSSKAGDTSITFAPSGVMREVDDLSESINEFNRIYITCVEELKALNERQDTFVSDVAHEFRTPLTAISGNAELMLDPDMPQSTREHFCEIILSEADRLKKLTNGLLALQHAKEGVPAYALKRLNIEEVARDVVDTLEPIAQDKNVSLSIEGAAPDILANEDRLKQALINLVDNAIRHVEEGGHVRILLSGVNDNSVVAVKDDGCGIGNIDPVLLFKRFYRGDLSRARNSGGAGLGLAIVKEIVEDFDGTVTAFNAPEGGAVFTMSFPSMH
;
A
#
# COMPACT_ATOMS: atom_id res chain seq x y z
N MET A 1 -16.69 19.16 -18.04
CA MET A 1 -16.01 19.20 -19.35
C MET A 1 -16.37 17.93 -20.10
N PRO A 2 -16.94 17.97 -21.31
CA PRO A 2 -17.42 16.79 -22.01
C PRO A 2 -16.25 16.02 -22.64
N ARG A 3 -16.25 14.70 -22.46
CA ARG A 3 -15.36 13.76 -23.15
C ARG A 3 -15.62 13.85 -24.65
N SER A 4 -14.60 14.21 -25.40
CA SER A 4 -14.60 14.13 -26.87
C SER A 4 -14.73 12.67 -27.29
N ALA A 5 -15.84 12.36 -27.95
CA ALA A 5 -16.08 11.09 -28.61
C ALA A 5 -15.01 10.88 -29.70
N GLU A 6 -14.10 9.94 -29.53
CA GLU A 6 -13.24 9.45 -30.62
C GLU A 6 -14.14 8.85 -31.71
N THR A 7 -13.98 9.38 -32.91
CA THR A 7 -14.78 8.98 -34.07
C THR A 7 -14.46 7.52 -34.47
N PRO A 8 -15.45 6.71 -34.88
CA PRO A 8 -15.27 5.29 -35.24
C PRO A 8 -14.27 5.02 -36.39
N ARG A 9 -13.87 6.06 -37.13
CA ARG A 9 -12.91 5.94 -38.24
C ARG A 9 -11.45 5.70 -37.82
N ALA A 10 -11.07 6.11 -36.59
CA ALA A 10 -9.69 5.93 -36.11
C ALA A 10 -9.41 4.49 -35.67
N SER A 11 -10.43 3.76 -35.20
CA SER A 11 -10.31 2.35 -34.80
C SER A 11 -10.20 1.41 -36.01
N GLN A 12 -10.94 1.68 -37.09
CA GLN A 12 -10.87 0.88 -38.33
C GLN A 12 -9.53 1.03 -39.08
N GLN A 13 -8.90 2.21 -39.05
CA GLN A 13 -7.58 2.39 -39.65
C GLN A 13 -6.42 1.70 -38.89
N ARG A 14 -6.61 1.39 -37.60
CA ARG A 14 -5.59 0.66 -36.81
C ARG A 14 -5.66 -0.84 -37.01
N GLU A 15 -6.81 -1.44 -37.29
CA GLU A 15 -6.92 -2.88 -37.56
C GLU A 15 -6.34 -3.29 -38.93
N GLU A 16 -6.32 -2.39 -39.91
CA GLU A 16 -5.77 -2.70 -41.24
C GLU A 16 -4.23 -2.75 -41.31
N LYS A 17 -3.50 -2.10 -40.38
CA LYS A 17 -2.04 -2.03 -40.43
C LYS A 17 -1.29 -3.37 -40.31
N PRO A 18 -1.61 -4.29 -39.38
CA PRO A 18 -0.91 -5.56 -39.28
C PRO A 18 -1.22 -6.50 -40.45
N MET A 19 -2.42 -6.42 -41.00
CA MET A 19 -2.80 -7.23 -42.17
C MET A 19 -2.07 -6.76 -43.44
N ARG A 20 -1.78 -5.47 -43.57
CA ARG A 20 -0.97 -4.90 -44.67
C ARG A 20 0.49 -5.35 -44.60
N LEU A 21 1.08 -5.40 -43.40
CA LEU A 21 2.47 -5.84 -43.24
C LEU A 21 2.63 -7.31 -43.66
N PHE A 22 1.70 -8.18 -43.28
CA PHE A 22 1.69 -9.57 -43.69
C PHE A 22 1.56 -9.73 -45.18
N THR A 23 0.61 -9.00 -45.83
CA THR A 23 0.45 -9.03 -47.29
C THR A 23 1.68 -8.47 -48.01
N HIS A 24 2.37 -7.46 -47.48
CA HIS A 24 3.59 -6.92 -48.06
C HIS A 24 4.77 -7.88 -47.95
N ILE A 25 4.97 -8.55 -46.81
CA ILE A 25 6.04 -9.55 -46.62
C ILE A 25 5.79 -10.77 -47.52
N SER A 26 4.56 -11.25 -47.57
CA SER A 26 4.20 -12.38 -48.46
C SER A 26 4.36 -11.99 -49.93
N PHE A 27 3.95 -10.79 -50.32
CA PHE A 27 4.12 -10.27 -51.68
C PHE A 27 5.60 -10.08 -52.05
N LEU A 28 6.43 -9.55 -51.16
CA LEU A 28 7.86 -9.40 -51.36
C LEU A 28 8.56 -10.74 -51.50
N ALA A 29 8.21 -11.72 -50.66
CA ALA A 29 8.76 -13.07 -50.72
C ALA A 29 8.38 -13.78 -52.04
N THR A 30 7.14 -13.63 -52.50
CA THR A 30 6.69 -14.16 -53.81
C THR A 30 7.39 -13.48 -54.96
N LEU A 31 7.55 -12.17 -54.91
CA LEU A 31 8.26 -11.39 -55.94
C LEU A 31 9.74 -11.80 -56.04
N LEU A 32 10.43 -11.98 -54.89
CA LEU A 32 11.80 -12.47 -54.82
C LEU A 32 11.93 -13.87 -55.37
N ALA A 33 11.01 -14.80 -55.08
CA ALA A 33 11.01 -16.16 -55.60
C ALA A 33 10.81 -16.19 -57.13
N ILE A 34 9.88 -15.36 -57.62
CA ILE A 34 9.64 -15.21 -59.07
C ILE A 34 10.90 -14.65 -59.79
N LEU A 35 11.51 -13.62 -59.21
CA LEU A 35 12.72 -13.00 -59.74
C LEU A 35 13.90 -13.97 -59.75
N ALA A 36 14.09 -14.75 -58.68
CA ALA A 36 15.13 -15.79 -58.61
C ALA A 36 14.90 -16.89 -59.66
N CYS A 37 13.67 -17.34 -59.90
CA CYS A 37 13.32 -18.29 -60.92
C CYS A 37 13.56 -17.73 -62.33
N ALA A 38 13.24 -16.45 -62.56
CA ALA A 38 13.48 -15.77 -63.85
C ALA A 38 14.97 -15.60 -64.14
N ILE A 39 15.78 -15.25 -63.14
CA ILE A 39 17.26 -15.17 -63.25
C ILE A 39 17.85 -16.52 -63.57
N MET A 40 17.41 -17.59 -62.84
CA MET A 40 17.87 -18.95 -63.11
C MET A 40 17.51 -19.42 -64.53
N ALA A 41 16.30 -19.11 -65.00
CA ALA A 41 15.88 -19.44 -66.35
C ALA A 41 16.73 -18.70 -67.39
N LEU A 42 17.03 -17.42 -67.18
CA LEU A 42 17.82 -16.58 -68.08
C LEU A 42 19.30 -17.07 -68.15
N VAL A 43 19.88 -17.41 -67.00
CA VAL A 43 21.23 -17.99 -66.94
C VAL A 43 21.28 -19.34 -67.63
N ALA A 44 20.24 -20.16 -67.45
CA ALA A 44 20.18 -21.50 -68.13
C ALA A 44 20.07 -21.34 -69.65
N ILE A 45 19.33 -20.43 -70.18
CA ILE A 45 19.20 -20.17 -71.64
C ILE A 45 20.48 -19.58 -72.22
N PHE A 46 21.13 -18.65 -71.49
CA PHE A 46 22.29 -17.92 -72.01
C PHE A 46 23.64 -18.68 -71.86
N VAL A 47 23.80 -19.52 -70.85
CA VAL A 47 25.07 -20.16 -70.49
C VAL A 47 25.12 -21.60 -71.01
N PHE A 48 23.96 -22.32 -71.08
CA PHE A 48 23.96 -23.77 -71.34
C PHE A 48 23.31 -24.15 -72.69
N ASP A 49 22.81 -23.24 -73.48
CA ASP A 49 22.27 -23.48 -74.83
C ASP A 49 21.29 -24.71 -74.96
N CYS A 50 20.57 -24.97 -73.86
CA CYS A 50 19.73 -26.17 -73.75
C CYS A 50 18.29 -25.78 -73.38
N PRO A 51 17.43 -25.46 -74.33
CA PRO A 51 16.20 -24.67 -74.05
C PRO A 51 14.99 -25.45 -73.54
N SER A 52 14.87 -26.74 -73.72
CA SER A 52 13.61 -27.47 -73.46
C SER A 52 13.58 -28.31 -72.18
N THR A 53 14.68 -28.90 -71.77
CA THR A 53 14.72 -29.73 -70.54
C THR A 53 14.85 -28.96 -69.27
N LEU A 54 15.40 -27.74 -69.27
CA LEU A 54 15.59 -26.92 -68.11
C LEU A 54 14.29 -26.21 -67.70
N LEU A 55 13.40 -25.85 -68.61
CA LEU A 55 12.08 -25.32 -68.31
C LEU A 55 11.23 -26.31 -67.48
N LEU A 56 11.43 -27.64 -67.75
CA LEU A 56 10.68 -28.67 -67.03
C LEU A 56 11.10 -28.82 -65.54
N THR A 57 12.28 -28.32 -65.14
CA THR A 57 12.82 -28.43 -63.80
C THR A 57 12.66 -27.11 -63.05
N ILE A 58 12.73 -25.95 -63.71
CA ILE A 58 12.65 -24.63 -63.07
C ILE A 58 11.23 -24.30 -62.59
N ILE A 59 10.19 -24.70 -63.34
CA ILE A 59 8.80 -24.45 -62.95
C ILE A 59 8.41 -25.19 -61.66
N PRO A 60 8.68 -26.52 -61.51
CA PRO A 60 8.41 -27.22 -60.26
C PRO A 60 9.22 -26.66 -59.08
N ALA A 61 10.51 -26.30 -59.29
CA ALA A 61 11.32 -25.70 -58.24
C ALA A 61 10.75 -24.35 -57.77
N GLY A 62 10.28 -23.49 -58.67
CA GLY A 62 9.61 -22.26 -58.37
C GLY A 62 8.30 -22.45 -57.60
N CYS A 63 7.50 -23.46 -57.97
CA CYS A 63 6.29 -23.83 -57.26
C CYS A 63 6.59 -24.32 -55.83
N VAL A 64 7.62 -25.12 -55.63
CA VAL A 64 8.04 -25.57 -54.30
C VAL A 64 8.54 -24.43 -53.43
N CYS A 65 9.37 -23.52 -53.95
CA CYS A 65 9.81 -22.33 -53.23
C CYS A 65 8.65 -21.40 -52.87
N TYR A 66 7.68 -21.24 -53.77
CA TYR A 66 6.47 -20.45 -53.49
C TYR A 66 5.63 -21.10 -52.39
N PHE A 67 5.40 -22.40 -52.44
CA PHE A 67 4.64 -23.11 -51.41
C PHE A 67 5.37 -23.11 -50.06
N LEU A 68 6.68 -23.25 -50.04
CA LEU A 68 7.49 -23.15 -48.83
C LEU A 68 7.44 -21.74 -48.24
N SER A 69 7.47 -20.70 -49.06
CA SER A 69 7.31 -19.31 -48.64
C SER A 69 5.94 -19.06 -48.01
N LEU A 70 4.86 -19.61 -48.59
CA LEU A 70 3.52 -19.53 -48.00
C LEU A 70 3.41 -20.24 -46.65
N LEU A 71 4.04 -21.42 -46.52
CA LEU A 71 4.11 -22.16 -45.27
C LEU A 71 4.84 -21.36 -44.18
N ILE A 72 6.04 -20.86 -44.50
CA ILE A 72 6.81 -20.04 -43.58
C ILE A 72 6.01 -18.78 -43.14
N ALA A 73 5.41 -18.07 -44.11
CA ALA A 73 4.57 -16.91 -43.81
C ALA A 73 3.39 -17.29 -42.91
N HIS A 74 2.75 -18.42 -43.12
CA HIS A 74 1.63 -18.90 -42.33
C HIS A 74 2.05 -19.28 -40.89
N PHE A 75 3.14 -20.05 -40.74
CA PHE A 75 3.59 -20.55 -39.44
C PHE A 75 4.24 -19.48 -38.58
N ILE A 76 4.93 -18.48 -39.17
CA ILE A 76 5.61 -17.42 -38.42
C ILE A 76 4.68 -16.22 -38.17
N SER A 77 3.95 -15.76 -39.18
CA SER A 77 3.22 -14.49 -39.08
C SER A 77 1.89 -14.60 -38.35
N ARG A 78 1.21 -15.76 -38.39
CA ARG A 78 -0.07 -15.91 -37.68
C ARG A 78 0.08 -15.81 -36.16
N PRO A 79 0.95 -16.58 -35.46
CA PRO A 79 1.08 -16.49 -34.02
C PRO A 79 1.56 -15.10 -33.56
N LEU A 80 2.47 -14.47 -34.33
CA LEU A 80 2.95 -13.14 -34.01
C LEU A 80 1.86 -12.06 -34.13
N THR A 81 1.01 -12.15 -35.16
CA THR A 81 -0.10 -11.21 -35.37
C THR A 81 -1.18 -11.38 -34.29
N GLU A 82 -1.41 -12.59 -33.84
CA GLU A 82 -2.35 -12.90 -32.78
C GLU A 82 -1.85 -12.37 -31.43
N LEU A 83 -0.56 -12.53 -31.14
CA LEU A 83 0.10 -11.92 -29.98
C LEU A 83 -0.03 -10.39 -29.99
N VAL A 84 0.31 -9.74 -31.10
CA VAL A 84 0.20 -8.27 -31.22
C VAL A 84 -1.23 -7.81 -31.02
N ARG A 85 -2.22 -8.51 -31.58
CA ARG A 85 -3.64 -8.17 -31.42
C ARG A 85 -4.10 -8.32 -29.97
N LYS A 86 -3.70 -9.39 -29.28
CA LYS A 86 -4.01 -9.63 -27.87
C LYS A 86 -3.36 -8.57 -26.98
N VAL A 87 -2.08 -8.21 -27.20
CA VAL A 87 -1.42 -7.12 -26.47
C VAL A 87 -2.08 -5.77 -26.73
N GLN A 88 -2.57 -5.51 -27.95
CA GLN A 88 -3.32 -4.28 -28.24
C GLN A 88 -4.69 -4.23 -27.58
N SER A 89 -5.38 -5.37 -27.46
CA SER A 89 -6.65 -5.45 -26.74
C SER A 89 -6.46 -5.26 -25.21
N SER A 90 -5.35 -5.73 -24.66
CA SER A 90 -4.98 -5.48 -23.26
C SER A 90 -4.81 -3.96 -22.94
N LYS A 91 -4.38 -3.15 -23.90
CA LYS A 91 -4.31 -1.67 -23.74
C LYS A 91 -5.68 -1.01 -23.53
N ALA A 92 -6.76 -1.69 -23.86
CA ALA A 92 -8.13 -1.18 -23.68
C ALA A 92 -8.70 -1.45 -22.27
N GLY A 93 -7.91 -1.98 -21.33
CA GLY A 93 -8.31 -2.20 -19.93
C GLY A 93 -8.76 -3.62 -19.59
N ASP A 94 -8.71 -4.54 -20.54
CA ASP A 94 -8.97 -5.96 -20.27
C ASP A 94 -7.67 -6.66 -19.83
N THR A 95 -7.51 -6.82 -18.52
CA THR A 95 -6.32 -7.40 -17.88
C THR A 95 -6.40 -8.92 -17.74
N SER A 96 -7.52 -9.56 -18.16
CA SER A 96 -7.74 -11.01 -18.02
C SER A 96 -7.11 -11.86 -19.12
N ILE A 97 -6.37 -11.25 -20.05
CA ILE A 97 -5.86 -11.93 -21.24
C ILE A 97 -4.62 -12.75 -20.89
N THR A 98 -4.76 -14.08 -21.00
CA THR A 98 -3.65 -15.02 -20.94
C THR A 98 -3.22 -15.42 -22.36
N PHE A 99 -1.91 -15.43 -22.60
CA PHE A 99 -1.33 -15.85 -23.85
C PHE A 99 -1.01 -17.35 -23.77
N ALA A 100 -1.78 -18.17 -24.50
CA ALA A 100 -1.51 -19.60 -24.60
C ALA A 100 -0.27 -19.84 -25.50
N PRO A 101 0.59 -20.82 -25.18
CA PRO A 101 1.70 -21.19 -26.03
C PRO A 101 1.18 -21.65 -27.41
N SER A 102 1.86 -21.22 -28.46
CA SER A 102 1.47 -21.55 -29.83
C SER A 102 1.82 -22.98 -30.20
N GLY A 103 2.80 -23.59 -29.51
CA GLY A 103 3.33 -24.93 -29.79
C GLY A 103 4.05 -25.04 -31.13
N VAL A 104 4.26 -23.94 -31.84
CA VAL A 104 4.83 -23.90 -33.18
C VAL A 104 6.30 -23.47 -33.18
N MET A 105 6.64 -22.50 -32.32
CA MET A 105 8.00 -21.95 -32.21
C MET A 105 8.29 -21.65 -30.72
N ARG A 106 9.41 -22.20 -30.26
CA ARG A 106 9.86 -22.04 -28.87
C ARG A 106 10.05 -20.57 -28.50
N GLU A 107 10.60 -19.77 -29.38
CA GLU A 107 10.85 -18.34 -29.18
C GLU A 107 9.55 -17.53 -29.00
N VAL A 108 8.46 -17.95 -29.67
CA VAL A 108 7.13 -17.32 -29.53
C VAL A 108 6.47 -17.75 -28.23
N ASP A 109 6.69 -18.98 -27.82
CA ASP A 109 6.16 -19.49 -26.55
C ASP A 109 6.89 -18.87 -25.36
N ASP A 110 8.22 -18.73 -25.40
CA ASP A 110 9.04 -18.02 -24.39
C ASP A 110 8.63 -16.54 -24.29
N LEU A 111 8.34 -15.89 -25.42
CA LEU A 111 7.83 -14.52 -25.44
C LEU A 111 6.43 -14.43 -24.83
N SER A 112 5.56 -15.40 -25.12
CA SER A 112 4.21 -15.45 -24.56
C SER A 112 4.24 -15.62 -23.04
N GLU A 113 5.13 -16.46 -22.53
CA GLU A 113 5.35 -16.67 -21.10
C GLU A 113 5.88 -15.40 -20.42
N SER A 114 6.89 -14.75 -21.02
CA SER A 114 7.44 -13.48 -20.51
C SER A 114 6.39 -12.37 -20.47
N ILE A 115 5.50 -12.28 -21.46
CA ILE A 115 4.40 -11.31 -21.49
C ILE A 115 3.37 -11.64 -20.40
N ASN A 116 3.05 -12.92 -20.16
CA ASN A 116 2.14 -13.33 -19.10
C ASN A 116 2.69 -12.97 -17.72
N GLU A 117 3.98 -13.20 -17.49
CA GLU A 117 4.64 -12.85 -16.23
C GLU A 117 4.65 -11.34 -16.02
N PHE A 118 5.01 -10.57 -17.04
CA PHE A 118 4.96 -9.10 -17.00
C PHE A 118 3.53 -8.60 -16.70
N ASN A 119 2.53 -9.19 -17.37
CA ASN A 119 1.13 -8.82 -17.17
C ASN A 119 0.67 -9.11 -15.73
N ARG A 120 1.09 -10.24 -15.16
CA ARG A 120 0.80 -10.61 -13.77
C ARG A 120 1.40 -9.59 -12.80
N ILE A 121 2.68 -9.24 -12.97
CA ILE A 121 3.35 -8.23 -12.14
C ILE A 121 2.65 -6.88 -12.27
N TYR A 122 2.29 -6.49 -13.50
CA TYR A 122 1.59 -5.23 -13.76
C TYR A 122 0.22 -5.17 -13.08
N ILE A 123 -0.58 -6.25 -13.16
CA ILE A 123 -1.89 -6.34 -12.50
C ILE A 123 -1.72 -6.21 -10.99
N THR A 124 -0.80 -6.96 -10.38
CA THR A 124 -0.52 -6.88 -8.95
C THR A 124 -0.13 -5.45 -8.53
N CYS A 125 0.76 -4.81 -9.28
CA CYS A 125 1.17 -3.43 -9.01
C CYS A 125 0.00 -2.43 -9.13
N VAL A 126 -0.88 -2.59 -10.12
CA VAL A 126 -2.08 -1.75 -10.27
C VAL A 126 -3.08 -1.96 -9.14
N GLU A 127 -3.28 -3.20 -8.70
CA GLU A 127 -4.14 -3.51 -7.55
C GLU A 127 -3.59 -2.94 -6.25
N GLU A 128 -2.28 -3.05 -6.02
CA GLU A 128 -1.61 -2.43 -4.87
C GLU A 128 -1.74 -0.90 -4.89
N LEU A 129 -1.53 -0.26 -6.05
CA LEU A 129 -1.72 1.18 -6.20
C LEU A 129 -3.17 1.62 -5.94
N LYS A 130 -4.15 0.86 -6.41
CA LYS A 130 -5.57 1.12 -6.11
C LYS A 130 -5.85 1.00 -4.62
N ALA A 131 -5.38 -0.08 -3.99
CA ALA A 131 -5.55 -0.27 -2.56
C ALA A 131 -4.88 0.82 -1.71
N LEU A 132 -3.70 1.31 -2.14
CA LEU A 132 -3.04 2.45 -1.51
C LEU A 132 -3.83 3.74 -1.67
N ASN A 133 -4.36 4.00 -2.87
CA ASN A 133 -5.17 5.19 -3.14
C ASN A 133 -6.49 5.18 -2.33
N GLU A 134 -7.18 4.04 -2.26
CA GLU A 134 -8.40 3.88 -1.46
C GLU A 134 -8.13 4.10 0.04
N ARG A 135 -6.99 3.60 0.54
CA ARG A 135 -6.56 3.86 1.93
C ARG A 135 -6.27 5.34 2.17
N GLN A 136 -5.69 6.03 1.18
CA GLN A 136 -5.42 7.46 1.26
C GLN A 136 -6.72 8.28 1.24
N ASP A 137 -7.66 7.95 0.36
CA ASP A 137 -8.97 8.63 0.27
C ASP A 137 -9.77 8.46 1.56
N THR A 138 -9.77 7.24 2.12
CA THR A 138 -10.39 6.95 3.42
C THR A 138 -9.74 7.79 4.52
N PHE A 139 -8.42 7.85 4.57
CA PHE A 139 -7.68 8.65 5.55
C PHE A 139 -8.04 10.14 5.48
N VAL A 140 -8.08 10.73 4.27
CA VAL A 140 -8.46 12.14 4.08
C VAL A 140 -9.90 12.39 4.53
N SER A 141 -10.82 11.47 4.24
CA SER A 141 -12.21 11.55 4.68
C SER A 141 -12.35 11.49 6.19
N ASP A 142 -11.63 10.57 6.85
CA ASP A 142 -11.64 10.41 8.29
C ASP A 142 -11.07 11.65 8.99
N VAL A 143 -9.95 12.18 8.49
CA VAL A 143 -9.37 13.45 8.98
C VAL A 143 -10.38 14.58 8.88
N ALA A 144 -11.01 14.75 7.71
CA ALA A 144 -11.98 15.81 7.51
C ALA A 144 -13.18 15.69 8.46
N HIS A 145 -13.63 14.46 8.75
CA HIS A 145 -14.71 14.21 9.69
C HIS A 145 -14.31 14.55 11.13
N GLU A 146 -13.12 14.11 11.57
CA GLU A 146 -12.61 14.36 12.92
C GLU A 146 -12.28 15.85 13.18
N PHE A 147 -11.99 16.63 12.15
CA PHE A 147 -11.84 18.09 12.26
C PHE A 147 -13.19 18.82 12.28
N ARG A 148 -14.18 18.34 11.49
CA ARG A 148 -15.47 19.02 11.36
C ARG A 148 -16.23 19.08 12.70
N THR A 149 -16.21 17.99 13.45
CA THR A 149 -16.95 17.86 14.71
C THR A 149 -16.54 18.95 15.74
N PRO A 150 -15.25 19.06 16.14
CA PRO A 150 -14.82 20.09 17.09
C PRO A 150 -14.98 21.51 16.54
N LEU A 151 -14.73 21.71 15.24
CA LEU A 151 -14.93 23.03 14.62
C LEU A 151 -16.39 23.48 14.70
N THR A 152 -17.34 22.56 14.43
CA THR A 152 -18.78 22.87 14.57
C THR A 152 -19.15 23.21 16.01
N ALA A 153 -18.60 22.47 16.98
CA ALA A 153 -18.84 22.76 18.40
C ALA A 153 -18.25 24.12 18.80
N ILE A 154 -17.01 24.42 18.39
CA ILE A 154 -16.38 25.74 18.67
C ILE A 154 -17.20 26.87 18.05
N SER A 155 -17.56 26.77 16.75
CA SER A 155 -18.33 27.82 16.06
C SER A 155 -19.70 28.00 16.68
N GLY A 156 -20.44 26.92 16.95
CA GLY A 156 -21.78 27.00 17.54
C GLY A 156 -21.79 27.60 18.96
N ASN A 157 -20.84 27.19 19.81
CA ASN A 157 -20.73 27.78 21.15
C ASN A 157 -20.27 29.26 21.09
N ALA A 158 -19.38 29.62 20.16
CA ALA A 158 -18.97 31.01 19.98
C ALA A 158 -20.12 31.88 19.46
N GLU A 159 -20.98 31.40 18.56
CA GLU A 159 -22.17 32.09 18.09
C GLU A 159 -23.17 32.32 19.24
N LEU A 160 -23.40 31.30 20.09
CA LEU A 160 -24.28 31.45 21.27
C LEU A 160 -23.76 32.49 22.23
N MET A 161 -22.43 32.62 22.40
CA MET A 161 -21.82 33.62 23.29
C MET A 161 -21.98 35.07 22.83
N LEU A 162 -22.43 35.33 21.59
CA LEU A 162 -22.75 36.66 21.09
C LEU A 162 -24.05 37.23 21.69
N ASP A 163 -24.87 36.40 22.37
CA ASP A 163 -26.07 36.85 23.04
C ASP A 163 -25.68 37.77 24.25
N PRO A 164 -26.06 39.05 24.23
CA PRO A 164 -25.73 40.00 25.29
C PRO A 164 -26.42 39.65 26.61
N ASP A 165 -27.57 38.98 26.57
CA ASP A 165 -28.40 38.66 27.74
C ASP A 165 -28.01 37.31 28.37
N MET A 166 -26.97 36.63 27.86
CA MET A 166 -26.52 35.35 28.38
C MET A 166 -25.97 35.47 29.81
N PRO A 167 -26.42 34.58 30.74
CA PRO A 167 -25.86 34.51 32.08
C PRO A 167 -24.35 34.22 32.08
N GLN A 168 -23.61 34.85 32.99
CA GLN A 168 -22.15 34.72 33.09
C GLN A 168 -21.71 33.26 33.26
N SER A 169 -22.39 32.47 34.07
CA SER A 169 -22.09 31.04 34.28
C SER A 169 -22.25 30.21 33.01
N THR A 170 -23.24 30.53 32.18
CA THR A 170 -23.44 29.85 30.88
C THR A 170 -22.35 30.23 29.89
N ARG A 171 -21.92 31.49 29.90
CA ARG A 171 -20.81 31.99 29.07
C ARG A 171 -19.49 31.32 29.44
N GLU A 172 -19.21 31.18 30.74
CA GLU A 172 -18.04 30.45 31.23
C GLU A 172 -18.06 29.00 30.79
N HIS A 173 -19.20 28.31 30.89
CA HIS A 173 -19.35 26.95 30.43
C HIS A 173 -19.09 26.80 28.93
N PHE A 174 -19.59 27.72 28.09
CA PHE A 174 -19.28 27.68 26.64
C PHE A 174 -17.80 27.95 26.33
N CYS A 175 -17.15 28.84 27.11
CA CYS A 175 -15.69 29.03 27.01
C CYS A 175 -14.93 27.74 27.32
N GLU A 176 -15.32 27.01 28.36
CA GLU A 176 -14.70 25.73 28.73
C GLU A 176 -14.84 24.69 27.59
N ILE A 177 -16.03 24.61 26.97
CA ILE A 177 -16.24 23.72 25.81
C ILE A 177 -15.34 24.12 24.66
N ILE A 178 -15.26 25.42 24.31
CA ILE A 178 -14.40 25.91 23.22
C ILE A 178 -12.92 25.56 23.48
N LEU A 179 -12.45 25.80 24.72
CA LEU A 179 -11.07 25.49 25.12
C LEU A 179 -10.77 23.96 25.00
N SER A 180 -11.72 23.15 25.48
CA SER A 180 -11.60 21.69 25.40
C SER A 180 -11.53 21.18 23.95
N GLU A 181 -12.38 21.70 23.05
CA GLU A 181 -12.37 21.29 21.64
C GLU A 181 -11.15 21.84 20.87
N ALA A 182 -10.66 23.04 21.25
CA ALA A 182 -9.40 23.57 20.72
C ALA A 182 -8.19 22.70 21.13
N ASP A 183 -8.13 22.22 22.38
CA ASP A 183 -7.09 21.31 22.84
C ASP A 183 -7.19 19.93 22.14
N ARG A 184 -8.41 19.46 21.90
CA ARG A 184 -8.65 18.26 21.09
C ARG A 184 -8.12 18.40 19.66
N LEU A 185 -8.36 19.54 18.99
CA LEU A 185 -7.81 19.84 17.66
C LEU A 185 -6.28 19.89 17.65
N LYS A 186 -5.69 20.50 18.69
CA LYS A 186 -4.23 20.52 18.86
C LYS A 186 -3.65 19.11 18.99
N LYS A 187 -4.27 18.23 19.78
CA LYS A 187 -3.86 16.82 19.90
C LYS A 187 -4.01 16.07 18.59
N LEU A 188 -5.08 16.32 17.83
CA LEU A 188 -5.32 15.73 16.51
C LEU A 188 -4.22 16.13 15.51
N THR A 189 -3.91 17.45 15.42
CA THR A 189 -2.85 17.95 14.53
C THR A 189 -1.47 17.40 14.87
N ASN A 190 -1.12 17.36 16.15
CA ASN A 190 0.14 16.77 16.60
C ASN A 190 0.21 15.28 16.30
N GLY A 191 -0.90 14.54 16.46
CA GLY A 191 -0.99 13.13 16.10
C GLY A 191 -0.81 12.88 14.61
N LEU A 192 -1.38 13.73 13.74
CA LEU A 192 -1.20 13.64 12.29
C LEU A 192 0.23 13.93 11.86
N LEU A 193 0.87 14.94 12.44
CA LEU A 193 2.30 15.24 12.21
C LEU A 193 3.18 14.07 12.66
N ALA A 194 2.90 13.48 13.81
CA ALA A 194 3.63 12.32 14.31
C ALA A 194 3.49 11.11 13.39
N LEU A 195 2.29 10.85 12.84
CA LEU A 195 2.06 9.80 11.83
C LEU A 195 2.77 10.07 10.51
N GLN A 196 2.86 11.33 10.07
CA GLN A 196 3.59 11.68 8.87
C GLN A 196 5.09 11.43 9.06
N HIS A 197 5.66 11.88 10.17
CA HIS A 197 7.08 11.64 10.49
C HIS A 197 7.39 10.14 10.68
N ALA A 198 6.44 9.36 11.22
CA ALA A 198 6.62 7.93 11.34
C ALA A 198 6.77 7.24 9.98
N LYS A 199 6.00 7.67 8.97
CA LYS A 199 6.09 7.14 7.59
C LYS A 199 7.38 7.51 6.84
N GLU A 200 8.06 8.59 7.22
CA GLU A 200 9.31 9.00 6.59
C GLU A 200 10.49 8.08 6.96
N GLY A 201 10.27 7.16 7.91
CA GLY A 201 11.29 6.25 8.44
C GLY A 201 12.34 6.97 9.29
N VAL A 202 13.08 6.20 10.08
CA VAL A 202 14.20 6.75 10.86
C VAL A 202 15.49 6.52 10.08
N PRO A 203 16.26 7.58 9.75
CA PRO A 203 17.54 7.39 9.11
C PRO A 203 18.44 6.47 9.96
N ALA A 204 19.16 5.55 9.32
CA ALA A 204 20.00 4.56 10.01
C ALA A 204 21.00 5.19 11.00
N TYR A 205 21.48 6.42 10.72
CA TYR A 205 22.39 7.16 11.62
C TYR A 205 21.71 7.68 12.90
N ALA A 206 20.38 7.70 12.94
CA ALA A 206 19.61 8.12 14.11
C ALA A 206 19.23 6.94 15.03
N LEU A 207 19.56 5.71 14.65
CA LEU A 207 19.37 4.52 15.46
C LEU A 207 20.55 4.37 16.42
N LYS A 208 20.25 4.14 17.69
CA LYS A 208 21.23 3.94 18.76
C LYS A 208 20.88 2.70 19.56
N ARG A 209 21.88 2.12 20.19
CA ARG A 209 21.68 1.12 21.24
C ARG A 209 21.05 1.81 22.45
N LEU A 210 19.85 1.38 22.83
CA LEU A 210 19.05 1.97 23.90
C LEU A 210 18.76 0.96 24.98
N ASN A 211 18.91 1.41 26.21
CA ASN A 211 18.39 0.73 27.39
C ASN A 211 16.92 1.10 27.57
N ILE A 212 16.01 0.14 27.37
CA ILE A 212 14.57 0.36 27.44
C ILE A 212 14.14 0.81 28.84
N GLU A 213 14.82 0.33 29.91
CA GLU A 213 14.49 0.71 31.28
C GLU A 213 14.69 2.20 31.54
N GLU A 214 15.77 2.80 30.96
CA GLU A 214 16.01 4.23 31.07
C GLU A 214 14.91 5.03 30.36
N VAL A 215 14.52 4.62 29.16
CA VAL A 215 13.42 5.27 28.43
C VAL A 215 12.10 5.14 29.18
N ALA A 216 11.83 3.98 29.77
CA ALA A 216 10.61 3.75 30.57
C ALA A 216 10.58 4.66 31.83
N ARG A 217 11.72 4.88 32.50
CA ARG A 217 11.80 5.82 33.64
C ARG A 217 11.49 7.25 33.22
N ASP A 218 12.11 7.71 32.14
CA ASP A 218 11.83 9.04 31.59
C ASP A 218 10.35 9.26 31.25
N VAL A 219 9.67 8.21 30.75
CA VAL A 219 8.24 8.25 30.44
C VAL A 219 7.41 8.32 31.73
N VAL A 220 7.76 7.52 32.74
CA VAL A 220 7.09 7.57 34.06
C VAL A 220 7.24 8.97 34.66
N ASP A 221 8.46 9.53 34.73
CA ASP A 221 8.72 10.87 35.25
C ASP A 221 7.90 11.95 34.49
N THR A 222 7.75 11.78 33.17
CA THR A 222 6.98 12.70 32.33
C THR A 222 5.47 12.65 32.61
N LEU A 223 4.93 11.46 32.89
CA LEU A 223 3.50 11.24 33.07
C LEU A 223 3.05 11.18 34.53
N GLU A 224 3.99 11.15 35.48
CA GLU A 224 3.71 11.13 36.92
C GLU A 224 2.75 12.25 37.38
N PRO A 225 2.89 13.53 36.94
CA PRO A 225 1.95 14.58 37.32
C PRO A 225 0.51 14.26 36.85
N ILE A 226 0.35 13.72 35.66
CA ILE A 226 -0.99 13.36 35.10
C ILE A 226 -1.57 12.17 35.84
N ALA A 227 -0.75 11.20 36.20
CA ALA A 227 -1.16 10.04 36.97
C ALA A 227 -1.58 10.43 38.41
N GLN A 228 -0.82 11.33 39.04
CA GLN A 228 -1.14 11.87 40.39
C GLN A 228 -2.46 12.64 40.40
N ASP A 229 -2.71 13.49 39.38
CA ASP A 229 -3.98 14.22 39.27
C ASP A 229 -5.20 13.29 39.23
N LYS A 230 -5.01 12.07 38.71
CA LYS A 230 -6.03 11.00 38.64
C LYS A 230 -5.92 9.97 39.77
N ASN A 231 -4.97 10.14 40.70
CA ASN A 231 -4.66 9.19 41.75
C ASN A 231 -4.33 7.77 41.23
N VAL A 232 -3.63 7.68 40.08
CA VAL A 232 -3.18 6.43 39.47
C VAL A 232 -1.71 6.20 39.77
N SER A 233 -1.34 4.97 40.17
CA SER A 233 0.06 4.64 40.43
C SER A 233 0.74 4.05 39.20
N LEU A 234 1.98 4.55 38.93
CA LEU A 234 2.84 4.05 37.86
C LEU A 234 3.97 3.20 38.45
N SER A 235 4.31 2.07 37.84
CA SER A 235 5.46 1.26 38.23
C SER A 235 6.16 0.62 37.03
N ILE A 236 7.46 0.34 37.22
CA ILE A 236 8.30 -0.38 36.23
C ILE A 236 8.78 -1.65 36.92
N GLU A 237 8.64 -2.80 36.24
CA GLU A 237 9.01 -4.11 36.76
C GLU A 237 9.82 -4.90 35.72
N GLY A 238 10.86 -5.61 36.17
CA GLY A 238 11.68 -6.47 35.31
C GLY A 238 12.83 -5.72 34.61
N ALA A 239 13.44 -6.38 33.65
CA ALA A 239 14.51 -5.83 32.79
C ALA A 239 14.45 -6.48 31.41
N ALA A 240 14.82 -5.73 30.38
CA ALA A 240 14.87 -6.20 29.00
C ALA A 240 16.25 -5.93 28.40
N PRO A 241 16.73 -6.74 27.45
CA PRO A 241 17.93 -6.43 26.68
C PRO A 241 17.81 -5.11 25.92
N ASP A 242 18.97 -4.51 25.60
CA ASP A 242 19.02 -3.31 24.79
C ASP A 242 18.49 -3.55 23.36
N ILE A 243 17.99 -2.52 22.73
CA ILE A 243 17.51 -2.55 21.35
C ILE A 243 18.20 -1.50 20.49
N LEU A 244 18.12 -1.66 19.16
CA LEU A 244 18.51 -0.63 18.21
C LEU A 244 17.28 0.19 17.83
N ALA A 245 17.16 1.41 18.34
CA ALA A 245 16.02 2.27 18.07
C ALA A 245 16.40 3.76 18.12
N ASN A 246 15.44 4.62 17.77
CA ASN A 246 15.52 6.05 18.04
C ASN A 246 14.81 6.34 19.36
N GLU A 247 15.50 7.03 20.26
CA GLU A 247 15.05 7.31 21.63
C GLU A 247 13.74 8.10 21.67
N ASP A 248 13.65 9.19 20.90
CA ASP A 248 12.47 10.06 20.89
C ASP A 248 11.23 9.31 20.38
N ARG A 249 11.42 8.44 19.39
CA ARG A 249 10.33 7.60 18.83
C ARG A 249 9.86 6.55 19.82
N LEU A 250 10.81 5.83 20.45
CA LEU A 250 10.48 4.84 21.46
C LEU A 250 9.76 5.48 22.66
N LYS A 251 10.25 6.63 23.12
CA LYS A 251 9.62 7.45 24.16
C LYS A 251 8.21 7.84 23.77
N GLN A 252 7.99 8.29 22.54
CA GLN A 252 6.67 8.64 22.02
C GLN A 252 5.70 7.43 22.02
N ALA A 253 6.17 6.24 21.61
CA ALA A 253 5.36 5.03 21.63
C ALA A 253 4.92 4.67 23.06
N LEU A 254 5.88 4.68 24.00
CA LEU A 254 5.61 4.41 25.42
C LEU A 254 4.66 5.44 26.05
N ILE A 255 4.86 6.73 25.78
CA ILE A 255 3.95 7.79 26.25
C ILE A 255 2.54 7.53 25.75
N ASN A 256 2.35 7.16 24.47
CA ASN A 256 1.03 6.88 23.94
C ASN A 256 0.36 5.68 24.62
N LEU A 257 1.12 4.61 24.96
CA LEU A 257 0.57 3.46 25.66
C LEU A 257 0.24 3.78 27.12
N VAL A 258 1.14 4.45 27.85
CA VAL A 258 0.96 4.77 29.27
C VAL A 258 -0.15 5.83 29.46
N ASP A 259 -0.19 6.88 28.63
CA ASP A 259 -1.28 7.87 28.66
C ASP A 259 -2.64 7.21 28.35
N ASN A 260 -2.67 6.28 27.40
CA ASN A 260 -3.88 5.50 27.13
C ASN A 260 -4.30 4.67 28.36
N ALA A 261 -3.38 3.98 29.02
CA ALA A 261 -3.63 3.20 30.22
C ALA A 261 -4.18 4.10 31.36
N ILE A 262 -3.50 5.22 31.67
CA ILE A 262 -3.94 6.19 32.71
C ILE A 262 -5.37 6.65 32.43
N ARG A 263 -5.75 6.90 31.18
CA ARG A 263 -7.11 7.33 30.82
C ARG A 263 -8.19 6.30 31.08
N HIS A 264 -7.86 5.00 30.87
CA HIS A 264 -8.83 3.91 30.97
C HIS A 264 -8.92 3.25 32.33
N VAL A 265 -7.98 3.54 33.22
CA VAL A 265 -7.98 3.10 34.62
C VAL A 265 -8.92 4.00 35.45
N GLU A 266 -9.56 3.43 36.48
CA GLU A 266 -10.35 4.20 37.46
C GLU A 266 -9.43 4.92 38.47
N GLU A 267 -9.98 5.86 39.18
CA GLU A 267 -9.25 6.56 40.26
C GLU A 267 -8.76 5.55 41.32
N GLY A 268 -7.48 5.64 41.67
CA GLY A 268 -6.82 4.71 42.61
C GLY A 268 -6.27 3.43 41.96
N GLY A 269 -6.35 3.30 40.62
CA GLY A 269 -5.85 2.12 39.93
C GLY A 269 -4.36 2.16 39.61
N HIS A 270 -3.89 1.17 38.85
CA HIS A 270 -2.47 0.89 38.65
C HIS A 270 -2.13 0.71 37.17
N VAL A 271 -1.04 1.31 36.72
CA VAL A 271 -0.43 1.06 35.40
C VAL A 271 0.98 0.55 35.62
N ARG A 272 1.29 -0.60 35.03
CA ARG A 272 2.59 -1.27 35.15
C ARG A 272 3.28 -1.39 33.79
N ILE A 273 4.54 -0.98 33.73
CA ILE A 273 5.42 -1.21 32.58
C ILE A 273 6.26 -2.44 32.91
N LEU A 274 6.03 -3.53 32.21
CA LEU A 274 6.71 -4.82 32.41
C LEU A 274 7.79 -4.98 31.32
N LEU A 275 9.03 -5.16 31.75
CA LEU A 275 10.19 -5.36 30.88
C LEU A 275 10.65 -6.81 30.97
N SER A 276 10.91 -7.45 29.83
CA SER A 276 11.44 -8.82 29.78
C SER A 276 12.20 -9.10 28.48
N GLY A 277 13.06 -10.13 28.53
CA GLY A 277 13.70 -10.69 27.33
C GLY A 277 13.09 -12.05 27.03
N VAL A 278 12.57 -12.27 25.81
CA VAL A 278 11.94 -13.53 25.39
C VAL A 278 12.39 -13.87 23.98
N ASN A 279 13.00 -15.06 23.77
CA ASN A 279 13.37 -15.58 22.46
C ASN A 279 14.16 -14.55 21.59
N ASP A 280 15.26 -14.03 22.12
CA ASP A 280 16.08 -12.99 21.46
C ASP A 280 15.32 -11.69 21.12
N ASN A 281 14.20 -11.44 21.79
CA ASN A 281 13.46 -10.19 21.70
C ASN A 281 13.43 -9.48 23.05
N SER A 282 13.47 -8.16 22.98
CA SER A 282 13.19 -7.27 24.11
C SER A 282 11.71 -6.94 24.09
N VAL A 283 11.01 -7.22 25.17
CA VAL A 283 9.56 -7.07 25.28
C VAL A 283 9.23 -6.01 26.32
N VAL A 284 8.38 -5.07 25.92
CA VAL A 284 7.81 -4.03 26.79
C VAL A 284 6.30 -4.17 26.78
N ALA A 285 5.71 -4.47 27.93
CA ALA A 285 4.27 -4.55 28.09
C ALA A 285 3.77 -3.47 29.04
N VAL A 286 2.76 -2.71 28.62
CA VAL A 286 2.02 -1.78 29.47
C VAL A 286 0.72 -2.46 29.89
N LYS A 287 0.61 -2.79 31.18
CA LYS A 287 -0.56 -3.43 31.80
C LYS A 287 -1.31 -2.41 32.65
N ASP A 288 -2.60 -2.32 32.46
CA ASP A 288 -3.52 -1.56 33.29
C ASP A 288 -4.51 -2.48 34.03
N ASP A 289 -5.19 -1.97 35.03
CA ASP A 289 -6.28 -2.63 35.76
C ASP A 289 -7.65 -2.00 35.43
N GLY A 290 -7.77 -1.37 34.28
CA GLY A 290 -8.98 -0.73 33.81
C GLY A 290 -10.03 -1.71 33.25
N CYS A 291 -10.91 -1.20 32.39
CA CYS A 291 -12.02 -1.98 31.82
C CYS A 291 -11.60 -2.99 30.74
N GLY A 292 -10.32 -3.02 30.36
CA GLY A 292 -9.82 -3.87 29.28
C GLY A 292 -10.25 -3.40 27.88
N ILE A 293 -9.95 -4.24 26.88
CA ILE A 293 -10.30 -4.00 25.45
C ILE A 293 -11.66 -4.61 25.06
N GLY A 294 -12.33 -5.30 26.00
CA GLY A 294 -13.60 -5.98 25.74
C GLY A 294 -13.49 -7.09 24.70
N ASN A 295 -14.53 -7.22 23.85
CA ASN A 295 -14.57 -8.20 22.76
C ASN A 295 -14.11 -7.63 21.40
N ILE A 296 -13.30 -6.58 21.44
CA ILE A 296 -12.80 -5.93 20.21
C ILE A 296 -11.66 -6.77 19.64
N ASP A 297 -11.65 -6.97 18.32
CA ASP A 297 -10.49 -7.53 17.62
C ASP A 297 -9.27 -6.62 17.87
N PRO A 298 -8.20 -7.14 18.52
CA PRO A 298 -7.02 -6.34 18.83
C PRO A 298 -6.40 -5.61 17.63
N VAL A 299 -6.50 -6.18 16.43
CA VAL A 299 -6.00 -5.57 15.20
C VAL A 299 -6.71 -4.24 14.88
N LEU A 300 -7.99 -4.12 15.25
CA LEU A 300 -8.75 -2.91 15.02
C LEU A 300 -8.31 -1.76 15.91
N LEU A 301 -7.79 -2.02 17.12
CA LEU A 301 -7.33 -0.99 18.05
C LEU A 301 -6.19 -0.14 17.48
N PHE A 302 -5.37 -0.72 16.62
CA PHE A 302 -4.24 -0.05 15.98
C PHE A 302 -4.60 0.63 14.65
N LYS A 303 -5.89 0.59 14.22
CA LYS A 303 -6.35 1.37 13.07
C LYS A 303 -6.46 2.83 13.43
N ARG A 304 -6.10 3.69 12.49
CA ARG A 304 -6.22 5.16 12.64
C ARG A 304 -7.68 5.55 12.88
N PHE A 305 -7.90 6.50 13.80
CA PHE A 305 -9.22 7.01 14.20
C PHE A 305 -10.15 5.96 14.81
N TYR A 306 -9.68 4.74 15.05
CA TYR A 306 -10.50 3.74 15.69
C TYR A 306 -10.72 4.07 17.18
N ARG A 307 -11.97 3.98 17.60
CA ARG A 307 -12.39 4.15 19.00
C ARG A 307 -13.42 3.09 19.33
N GLY A 308 -13.17 2.31 20.35
CA GLY A 308 -14.13 1.33 20.86
C GLY A 308 -15.39 2.03 21.44
N ASP A 309 -16.53 1.33 21.47
CA ASP A 309 -17.81 1.88 21.93
C ASP A 309 -17.75 2.39 23.38
N LEU A 310 -16.96 1.74 24.24
CA LEU A 310 -16.74 2.16 25.64
C LEU A 310 -16.00 3.50 25.74
N SER A 311 -15.13 3.82 24.78
CA SER A 311 -14.40 5.12 24.75
C SER A 311 -15.23 6.25 24.17
N ARG A 312 -16.26 5.94 23.36
CA ARG A 312 -17.23 6.93 22.83
C ARG A 312 -18.16 7.43 23.93
N ALA A 313 -18.58 6.55 24.83
CA ALA A 313 -19.50 6.87 25.92
C ALA A 313 -18.88 7.73 27.03
N ARG A 314 -17.56 7.65 27.23
CA ARG A 314 -16.84 8.38 28.29
C ARG A 314 -16.10 9.55 27.69
N ASN A 315 -16.56 10.54 27.16
CA ASN A 315 -15.92 11.80 26.70
C ASN A 315 -14.36 11.88 26.80
N SER A 316 -13.69 10.73 26.80
CA SER A 316 -12.24 10.61 26.90
C SER A 316 -11.60 11.04 25.57
N GLY A 317 -11.21 12.31 25.52
CA GLY A 317 -10.84 13.12 24.34
C GLY A 317 -9.63 12.68 23.53
N GLY A 318 -9.47 11.39 23.23
CA GLY A 318 -8.41 10.89 22.35
C GLY A 318 -8.83 10.93 20.88
N ALA A 319 -7.93 11.37 20.00
CA ALA A 319 -8.14 11.42 18.54
C ALA A 319 -8.16 10.04 17.84
N GLY A 320 -7.94 8.92 18.56
CA GLY A 320 -7.83 7.58 17.98
C GLY A 320 -6.57 7.38 17.12
N LEU A 321 -5.55 8.21 17.33
CA LEU A 321 -4.29 8.14 16.59
C LEU A 321 -3.14 7.50 17.39
N GLY A 322 -3.20 7.54 18.74
CA GLY A 322 -2.09 7.13 19.60
C GLY A 322 -1.63 5.69 19.35
N LEU A 323 -2.55 4.73 19.33
CA LEU A 323 -2.21 3.32 19.08
C LEU A 323 -1.74 3.07 17.64
N ALA A 324 -2.25 3.81 16.67
CA ALA A 324 -1.76 3.75 15.30
C ALA A 324 -0.32 4.27 15.19
N ILE A 325 0.03 5.33 15.93
CA ILE A 325 1.41 5.85 16.04
C ILE A 325 2.32 4.79 16.68
N VAL A 326 1.87 4.15 17.75
CA VAL A 326 2.64 3.05 18.40
C VAL A 326 2.96 1.95 17.38
N LYS A 327 1.97 1.51 16.63
CA LYS A 327 2.17 0.46 15.62
C LYS A 327 3.19 0.88 14.57
N GLU A 328 3.06 2.05 13.99
CA GLU A 328 3.99 2.56 12.97
C GLU A 328 5.43 2.63 13.54
N ILE A 329 5.62 3.18 14.75
CA ILE A 329 6.95 3.27 15.39
C ILE A 329 7.55 1.88 15.67
N VAL A 330 6.74 0.95 16.15
CA VAL A 330 7.21 -0.41 16.45
C VAL A 330 7.61 -1.16 15.19
N GLU A 331 6.83 -1.02 14.11
CA GLU A 331 7.11 -1.61 12.78
C GLU A 331 8.38 -0.99 12.14
N ASP A 332 8.66 0.31 12.35
CA ASP A 332 9.90 0.98 11.90
C ASP A 332 11.18 0.40 12.54
N PHE A 333 11.05 -0.26 13.69
CA PHE A 333 12.15 -0.93 14.39
C PHE A 333 12.10 -2.46 14.27
N ASP A 334 11.49 -2.98 13.19
CA ASP A 334 11.30 -4.41 12.92
C ASP A 334 10.60 -5.16 14.09
N GLY A 335 9.83 -4.43 14.89
CA GLY A 335 9.11 -4.95 16.03
C GLY A 335 7.68 -5.35 15.71
N THR A 336 6.99 -5.88 16.71
CA THR A 336 5.56 -6.23 16.65
C THR A 336 4.82 -5.67 17.86
N VAL A 337 3.56 -5.25 17.66
CA VAL A 337 2.68 -4.78 18.74
C VAL A 337 1.41 -5.62 18.81
N THR A 338 1.01 -5.96 20.03
CA THR A 338 -0.21 -6.75 20.31
C THR A 338 -0.97 -6.16 21.50
N ALA A 339 -2.26 -6.51 21.60
CA ALA A 339 -3.09 -6.12 22.72
C ALA A 339 -3.99 -7.29 23.14
N PHE A 340 -4.25 -7.45 24.42
CA PHE A 340 -5.18 -8.47 24.94
C PHE A 340 -5.76 -8.04 26.30
N ASN A 341 -6.85 -8.69 26.72
CA ASN A 341 -7.39 -8.53 28.06
C ASN A 341 -6.54 -9.30 29.06
N ALA A 342 -6.17 -8.66 30.17
CA ALA A 342 -5.51 -9.35 31.27
C ALA A 342 -6.48 -10.35 31.94
N PRO A 343 -6.05 -11.56 32.36
CA PRO A 343 -6.90 -12.53 33.05
C PRO A 343 -7.53 -11.99 34.35
N GLU A 344 -6.85 -11.06 35.00
CA GLU A 344 -7.23 -10.45 36.28
C GLU A 344 -8.09 -9.19 36.09
N GLY A 345 -8.37 -8.80 34.85
CA GLY A 345 -9.00 -7.54 34.47
C GLY A 345 -7.98 -6.55 33.91
N GLY A 346 -8.49 -5.57 33.13
CA GLY A 346 -7.66 -4.58 32.45
C GLY A 346 -7.14 -5.02 31.10
N ALA A 347 -6.31 -4.17 30.47
CA ALA A 347 -5.67 -4.43 29.19
C ALA A 347 -4.15 -4.57 29.33
N VAL A 348 -3.56 -5.31 28.36
CA VAL A 348 -2.11 -5.41 28.19
C VAL A 348 -1.78 -5.08 26.75
N PHE A 349 -0.95 -4.07 26.56
CA PHE A 349 -0.39 -3.69 25.26
C PHE A 349 1.09 -4.06 25.26
N THR A 350 1.52 -4.89 24.33
CA THR A 350 2.88 -5.43 24.29
C THR A 350 3.58 -5.02 23.01
N MET A 351 4.76 -4.42 23.14
CA MET A 351 5.71 -4.16 22.06
C MET A 351 6.87 -5.15 22.18
N SER A 352 7.28 -5.76 21.09
CA SER A 352 8.40 -6.70 21.01
C SER A 352 9.36 -6.24 19.92
N PHE A 353 10.64 -6.13 20.26
CA PHE A 353 11.71 -5.68 19.37
C PHE A 353 12.83 -6.70 19.30
N PRO A 354 13.55 -6.84 18.18
CA PRO A 354 14.78 -7.63 18.12
C PRO A 354 15.78 -7.11 19.14
N SER A 355 16.34 -8.01 19.99
CA SER A 355 17.34 -7.62 20.98
C SER A 355 18.72 -7.46 20.35
N MET A 356 19.54 -6.56 20.90
CA MET A 356 20.95 -6.48 20.62
C MET A 356 21.73 -7.30 21.66
N HIS A 357 22.46 -8.29 21.21
CA HIS A 357 23.36 -9.10 22.03
C HIS A 357 24.76 -8.47 22.14
#